data_d46b636ba49cc6cef67f5157a6f780a7
#
_entry.id   d46b636ba49cc6cef67f5157a6f780a7
#
_cell.length_a   1.000
_cell.length_b   1.000
_cell.length_c   1.000
_cell.angle_alpha   90.00
_cell.angle_beta   90.00
_cell.angle_gamma   90.00
#
_symmetry.space_group_name_H-M   'P 1'
#
loop_
_entity.id
_entity.type
_entity.pdbx_description
1 polymer ?
#
loop_
_entity_poly.entity_id
_entity_poly.type
_entity_poly.pdbx_seq_one_letter_code
_entity_poly.pdbx_strand_id
1 'polypeptide(L)'
;DQLLLTSPVSVWGIVAGKYLALCTVFALPCLADGVMIVVLWLLGSTASACGANFAALLCYFLLGCAAIAVCEFCSGLTENQIIAAIMGFSALLLAYMMPSLRSMFNAGSAVALVVFTALSAGASLALGLRTRSFTLGCFVFAALCAGLSALFLLRSTWLTEAFSAVLSALCLFAPFEEFVNNSFSIPTLVYYLTTAVLFLFFTAQGIEKRRWN
;
A
#
# COMPACT_ATOMS: atom_id res chain seq x y z
N ASP A 1 0.84 -14.86 -21.09
CA ASP A 1 0.10 -13.56 -21.03
C ASP A 1 -0.09 -12.87 -22.40
N GLN A 2 0.75 -13.17 -23.41
CA GLN A 2 0.64 -12.55 -24.76
C GLN A 2 -0.70 -12.86 -25.45
N LEU A 3 -1.24 -14.06 -25.27
CA LEU A 3 -2.55 -14.45 -25.82
C LEU A 3 -3.73 -13.68 -25.20
N LEU A 4 -3.61 -13.27 -23.93
CA LEU A 4 -4.60 -12.47 -23.22
C LEU A 4 -4.58 -11.00 -23.69
N LEU A 5 -3.42 -10.47 -24.05
CA LEU A 5 -3.25 -9.10 -24.53
C LEU A 5 -3.79 -8.92 -25.97
N THR A 6 -3.84 -10.00 -26.78
CA THR A 6 -4.38 -10.00 -28.14
C THR A 6 -5.87 -10.31 -28.20
N SER A 7 -6.49 -10.72 -27.08
CA SER A 7 -7.92 -11.01 -27.01
C SER A 7 -8.76 -9.72 -26.95
N PRO A 8 -10.02 -9.72 -27.45
CA PRO A 8 -10.90 -8.56 -27.43
C PRO A 8 -11.50 -8.28 -26.02
N VAL A 9 -10.87 -8.78 -24.95
CA VAL A 9 -11.31 -8.58 -23.57
C VAL A 9 -10.76 -7.26 -23.03
N SER A 10 -11.56 -6.56 -22.24
CA SER A 10 -11.12 -5.31 -21.57
C SER A 10 -10.02 -5.61 -20.53
N VAL A 11 -9.02 -4.75 -20.45
CA VAL A 11 -7.91 -4.87 -19.47
C VAL A 11 -8.47 -4.94 -18.03
N TRP A 12 -9.49 -4.15 -17.75
CA TRP A 12 -10.18 -4.17 -16.45
C TRP A 12 -10.81 -5.52 -16.13
N GLY A 13 -11.40 -6.21 -17.11
CA GLY A 13 -11.95 -7.55 -16.92
C GLY A 13 -10.88 -8.57 -16.56
N ILE A 14 -9.69 -8.47 -17.15
CA ILE A 14 -8.57 -9.37 -16.87
C ILE A 14 -8.03 -9.14 -15.44
N VAL A 15 -7.77 -7.88 -15.08
CA VAL A 15 -7.28 -7.51 -13.74
C VAL A 15 -8.30 -7.89 -12.67
N ALA A 16 -9.55 -7.48 -12.82
CA ALA A 16 -10.60 -7.80 -11.86
C ALA A 16 -10.83 -9.31 -11.72
N GLY A 17 -10.75 -10.07 -12.82
CA GLY A 17 -10.88 -11.52 -12.79
C GLY A 17 -9.77 -12.21 -12.01
N LYS A 18 -8.51 -11.80 -12.21
CA LYS A 18 -7.36 -12.31 -11.45
C LYS A 18 -7.48 -11.95 -9.96
N TYR A 19 -7.80 -10.70 -9.68
CA TYR A 19 -7.98 -10.22 -8.32
C TYR A 19 -9.06 -11.00 -7.56
N LEU A 20 -10.25 -11.16 -8.17
CA LEU A 20 -11.36 -11.90 -7.56
C LEU A 20 -11.00 -13.37 -7.34
N ALA A 21 -10.30 -14.00 -8.28
CA ALA A 21 -9.83 -15.37 -8.11
C ALA A 21 -8.88 -15.51 -6.89
N LEU A 22 -7.94 -14.58 -6.72
CA LEU A 22 -7.05 -14.56 -5.57
C LEU A 22 -7.79 -14.30 -4.25
N CYS A 23 -8.75 -13.36 -4.26
CA CYS A 23 -9.60 -13.08 -3.10
C CYS A 23 -10.46 -14.30 -2.72
N THR A 24 -10.99 -15.06 -3.68
CA THR A 24 -11.75 -16.30 -3.39
C THR A 24 -10.88 -17.38 -2.77
N VAL A 25 -9.64 -17.55 -3.24
CA VAL A 25 -8.67 -18.47 -2.63
C VAL A 25 -8.34 -18.04 -1.20
N PHE A 26 -8.14 -16.74 -0.97
CA PHE A 26 -7.88 -16.20 0.37
C PHE A 26 -9.11 -16.29 1.30
N ALA A 27 -10.31 -16.27 0.75
CA ALA A 27 -11.53 -16.45 1.56
C ALA A 27 -11.62 -17.84 2.21
N LEU A 28 -11.01 -18.88 1.63
CA LEU A 28 -11.06 -20.24 2.18
C LEU A 28 -10.48 -20.34 3.61
N PRO A 29 -9.24 -19.90 3.90
CA PRO A 29 -8.72 -19.87 5.26
C PRO A 29 -9.54 -18.94 6.18
N CYS A 30 -10.01 -17.79 5.68
CA CYS A 30 -10.86 -16.91 6.47
C CYS A 30 -12.19 -17.58 6.88
N LEU A 31 -12.78 -18.42 6.02
CA LEU A 31 -13.95 -19.22 6.38
C LEU A 31 -13.63 -20.25 7.46
N ALA A 32 -12.46 -20.88 7.41
CA ALA A 32 -12.03 -21.80 8.47
C ALA A 32 -11.88 -21.08 9.82
N ASP A 33 -11.30 -19.87 9.82
CA ASP A 33 -11.20 -19.03 11.02
C ASP A 33 -12.60 -18.64 11.54
N GLY A 34 -13.53 -18.33 10.62
CA GLY A 34 -14.93 -18.08 10.98
C GLY A 34 -15.60 -19.26 11.68
N VAL A 35 -15.36 -20.48 11.22
CA VAL A 35 -15.84 -21.71 11.88
C VAL A 35 -15.25 -21.83 13.29
N MET A 36 -13.97 -21.54 13.47
CA MET A 36 -13.31 -21.56 14.78
C MET A 36 -13.95 -20.55 15.76
N ILE A 37 -14.31 -19.36 15.27
CA ILE A 37 -15.02 -18.35 16.10
C ILE A 37 -16.37 -18.90 16.57
N VAL A 38 -17.13 -19.57 15.69
CA VAL A 38 -18.40 -20.20 16.05
C VAL A 38 -18.22 -21.31 17.09
N VAL A 39 -17.21 -22.17 16.92
CA VAL A 39 -16.88 -23.23 17.88
C VAL A 39 -16.55 -22.64 19.25
N LEU A 40 -15.74 -21.59 19.31
CA LEU A 40 -15.40 -20.92 20.58
C LEU A 40 -16.65 -20.31 21.25
N TRP A 41 -17.58 -19.78 20.47
CA TRP A 41 -18.85 -19.28 21.00
C TRP A 41 -19.70 -20.41 21.60
N LEU A 42 -19.80 -21.54 20.93
CA LEU A 42 -20.52 -22.73 21.43
C LEU A 42 -19.89 -23.32 22.71
N LEU A 43 -18.56 -23.14 22.87
CA LEU A 43 -17.84 -23.60 24.08
C LEU A 43 -17.94 -22.63 25.26
N GLY A 44 -18.70 -21.53 25.14
CA GLY A 44 -19.05 -20.64 26.27
C GLY A 44 -18.37 -19.26 26.22
N SER A 45 -17.83 -18.81 25.09
CA SER A 45 -17.41 -17.42 24.97
C SER A 45 -18.61 -16.45 24.95
N THR A 46 -18.41 -15.22 25.43
CA THR A 46 -19.47 -14.20 25.46
C THR A 46 -19.87 -13.76 24.04
N ALA A 47 -21.14 -13.40 23.86
CA ALA A 47 -21.65 -12.91 22.58
C ALA A 47 -20.91 -11.64 22.09
N SER A 48 -20.48 -10.77 23.00
CA SER A 48 -19.69 -9.58 22.69
C SER A 48 -18.30 -9.94 22.14
N ALA A 49 -17.64 -10.95 22.71
CA ALA A 49 -16.35 -11.43 22.20
C ALA A 49 -16.50 -12.07 20.82
N CYS A 50 -17.59 -12.79 20.56
CA CYS A 50 -17.90 -13.36 19.27
C CYS A 50 -18.06 -12.25 18.20
N GLY A 51 -18.83 -11.20 18.48
CA GLY A 51 -19.00 -10.05 17.59
C GLY A 51 -17.69 -9.33 17.27
N ALA A 52 -16.85 -9.11 18.28
CA ALA A 52 -15.53 -8.50 18.09
C ALA A 52 -14.60 -9.36 17.22
N ASN A 53 -14.61 -10.68 17.42
CA ASN A 53 -13.82 -11.62 16.63
C ASN A 53 -14.28 -11.65 15.15
N PHE A 54 -15.60 -11.61 14.89
CA PHE A 54 -16.10 -11.50 13.51
C PHE A 54 -15.73 -10.16 12.86
N ALA A 55 -15.76 -9.05 13.60
CA ALA A 55 -15.32 -7.75 13.10
C ALA A 55 -13.81 -7.76 12.75
N ALA A 56 -13.00 -8.37 13.61
CA ALA A 56 -11.57 -8.54 13.35
C ALA A 56 -11.30 -9.44 12.12
N LEU A 57 -12.06 -10.54 11.97
CA LEU A 57 -11.97 -11.42 10.80
C LEU A 57 -12.33 -10.70 9.50
N LEU A 58 -13.38 -9.88 9.51
CA LEU A 58 -13.77 -9.08 8.36
C LEU A 58 -12.67 -8.07 7.99
N CYS A 59 -12.11 -7.39 9.00
CA CYS A 59 -11.00 -6.47 8.79
C CYS A 59 -9.75 -7.19 8.26
N TYR A 60 -9.44 -8.39 8.77
CA TYR A 60 -8.36 -9.24 8.28
C TYR A 60 -8.56 -9.65 6.82
N PHE A 61 -9.79 -10.00 6.45
CA PHE A 61 -10.12 -10.30 5.05
C PHE A 61 -9.89 -9.08 4.14
N LEU A 62 -10.31 -7.89 4.55
CA LEU A 62 -10.09 -6.66 3.79
C LEU A 62 -8.61 -6.28 3.70
N LEU A 63 -7.85 -6.46 4.78
CA LEU A 63 -6.39 -6.31 4.77
C LEU A 63 -5.74 -7.25 3.75
N GLY A 64 -6.15 -8.53 3.73
CA GLY A 64 -5.67 -9.50 2.76
C GLY A 64 -6.02 -9.13 1.32
N CYS A 65 -7.24 -8.65 1.07
CA CYS A 65 -7.65 -8.12 -0.23
C CYS A 65 -6.79 -6.93 -0.69
N ALA A 66 -6.47 -6.00 0.22
CA ALA A 66 -5.57 -4.89 -0.08
C ALA A 66 -4.13 -5.37 -0.37
N ALA A 67 -3.61 -6.33 0.41
CA ALA A 67 -2.31 -6.93 0.18
C ALA A 67 -2.23 -7.66 -1.16
N ILE A 68 -3.28 -8.40 -1.55
CA ILE A 68 -3.39 -9.06 -2.85
C ILE A 68 -3.32 -8.03 -3.99
N ALA A 69 -4.02 -6.89 -3.87
CA ALA A 69 -3.98 -5.83 -4.88
C ALA A 69 -2.56 -5.24 -5.05
N VAL A 70 -1.83 -5.03 -3.94
CA VAL A 70 -0.42 -4.59 -3.97
C VAL A 70 0.47 -5.62 -4.69
N CYS A 71 0.31 -6.91 -4.37
CA CYS A 71 1.07 -7.99 -5.01
C CYS A 71 0.74 -8.11 -6.50
N GLU A 72 -0.53 -7.95 -6.89
CA GLU A 72 -0.96 -7.97 -8.28
C GLU A 72 -0.35 -6.81 -9.07
N PHE A 73 -0.28 -5.62 -8.48
CA PHE A 73 0.43 -4.48 -9.07
C PHE A 73 1.92 -4.79 -9.27
N CYS A 74 2.62 -5.31 -8.26
CA CYS A 74 4.02 -5.71 -8.38
C CYS A 74 4.23 -6.76 -9.48
N SER A 75 3.32 -7.74 -9.57
CA SER A 75 3.34 -8.75 -10.64
C SER A 75 3.10 -8.16 -12.02
N GLY A 76 2.30 -7.10 -12.13
CA GLY A 76 2.07 -6.37 -13.37
C GLY A 76 3.30 -5.60 -13.88
N LEU A 77 4.28 -5.27 -13.03
CA LEU A 77 5.47 -4.51 -13.42
C LEU A 77 6.55 -5.34 -14.10
N THR A 78 6.55 -6.67 -13.94
CA THR A 78 7.60 -7.56 -14.46
C THR A 78 7.00 -8.78 -15.14
N GLU A 79 7.70 -9.33 -16.13
CA GLU A 79 7.34 -10.57 -16.82
C GLU A 79 7.95 -11.81 -16.16
N ASN A 80 8.94 -11.60 -15.29
CA ASN A 80 9.62 -12.69 -14.59
C ASN A 80 8.89 -13.01 -13.27
N GLN A 81 8.38 -14.23 -13.16
CA GLN A 81 7.62 -14.69 -12.01
C GLN A 81 8.41 -14.63 -10.68
N ILE A 82 9.72 -14.92 -10.72
CA ILE A 82 10.58 -14.88 -9.52
C ILE A 82 10.75 -13.43 -9.06
N ILE A 83 11.03 -12.52 -9.99
CA ILE A 83 11.16 -11.09 -9.67
C ILE A 83 9.84 -10.53 -9.15
N ALA A 84 8.70 -10.91 -9.75
CA ALA A 84 7.37 -10.52 -9.27
C ALA A 84 7.13 -10.95 -7.81
N ALA A 85 7.47 -12.20 -7.48
CA ALA A 85 7.31 -12.72 -6.13
C ALA A 85 8.19 -11.98 -5.12
N ILE A 86 9.47 -11.73 -5.46
CA ILE A 86 10.40 -10.98 -4.59
C ILE A 86 9.91 -9.54 -4.40
N MET A 87 9.45 -8.87 -5.46
CA MET A 87 8.92 -7.51 -5.37
C MET A 87 7.67 -7.44 -4.49
N GLY A 88 6.71 -8.35 -4.68
CA GLY A 88 5.50 -8.42 -3.87
C GLY A 88 5.81 -8.70 -2.40
N PHE A 89 6.66 -9.69 -2.12
CA PHE A 89 7.12 -9.98 -0.76
C PHE A 89 7.83 -8.78 -0.12
N SER A 90 8.75 -8.15 -0.83
CA SER A 90 9.49 -6.98 -0.33
C SER A 90 8.57 -5.80 -0.05
N ALA A 91 7.57 -5.56 -0.91
CA ALA A 91 6.58 -4.50 -0.71
C ALA A 91 5.74 -4.73 0.55
N LEU A 92 5.24 -5.97 0.76
CA LEU A 92 4.48 -6.32 1.96
C LEU A 92 5.35 -6.30 3.22
N LEU A 93 6.60 -6.77 3.13
CA LEU A 93 7.55 -6.71 4.25
C LEU A 93 7.84 -5.27 4.66
N LEU A 94 8.07 -4.38 3.70
CA LEU A 94 8.24 -2.95 3.96
C LEU A 94 6.98 -2.35 4.61
N ALA A 95 5.80 -2.65 4.11
CA ALA A 95 4.54 -2.19 4.70
C ALA A 95 4.36 -2.70 6.13
N TYR A 96 4.79 -3.95 6.42
CA TYR A 96 4.76 -4.52 7.76
C TYR A 96 5.77 -3.85 8.71
N MET A 97 6.96 -3.50 8.22
CA MET A 97 8.01 -2.83 9.02
C MET A 97 7.74 -1.33 9.22
N MET A 98 6.82 -0.72 8.49
CA MET A 98 6.55 0.73 8.56
C MET A 98 6.21 1.27 9.95
N PRO A 99 5.43 0.60 10.82
CA PRO A 99 5.19 1.09 12.19
C PRO A 99 6.49 1.21 13.00
N SER A 100 7.38 0.21 12.88
CA SER A 100 8.69 0.21 13.55
C SER A 100 9.60 1.30 13.01
N LEU A 101 9.63 1.49 11.69
CA LEU A 101 10.37 2.58 11.06
C LEU A 101 9.83 3.95 11.51
N ARG A 102 8.50 4.10 11.56
CA ARG A 102 7.86 5.32 12.04
C ARG A 102 8.27 5.66 13.48
N SER A 103 8.35 4.68 14.37
CA SER A 103 8.78 4.89 15.76
C SER A 103 10.26 5.31 15.86
N MET A 104 11.12 4.76 14.99
CA MET A 104 12.53 5.16 14.91
C MET A 104 12.71 6.57 14.33
N PHE A 105 11.90 6.94 13.33
CA PHE A 105 12.00 8.24 12.66
C PHE A 105 11.15 9.34 13.31
N ASN A 106 10.38 9.02 14.34
CA ASN A 106 9.55 10.01 15.07
C ASN A 106 10.42 11.02 15.89
N ALA A 107 11.73 10.95 15.74
CA ALA A 107 12.72 11.66 16.53
C ALA A 107 13.06 13.08 16.02
N GLY A 108 12.28 13.68 15.12
CA GLY A 108 12.45 15.11 14.85
C GLY A 108 12.27 15.55 13.40
N SER A 109 11.97 16.83 13.26
CA SER A 109 11.82 17.55 12.00
C SER A 109 13.04 17.44 11.05
N ALA A 110 14.23 17.21 11.59
CA ALA A 110 15.46 17.02 10.82
C ALA A 110 15.44 15.74 9.97
N VAL A 111 14.90 14.64 10.48
CA VAL A 111 14.79 13.38 9.73
C VAL A 111 13.79 13.51 8.58
N ALA A 112 12.65 14.14 8.81
CA ALA A 112 11.68 14.44 7.76
C ALA A 112 12.33 15.26 6.64
N LEU A 113 13.13 16.27 6.99
CA LEU A 113 13.85 17.10 6.03
C LEU A 113 14.84 16.27 5.20
N VAL A 114 15.63 15.40 5.83
CA VAL A 114 16.61 14.54 5.13
C VAL A 114 15.89 13.59 4.15
N VAL A 115 14.77 12.98 4.56
CA VAL A 115 14.04 12.07 3.69
C VAL A 115 13.40 12.82 2.51
N PHE A 116 12.77 13.98 2.74
CA PHE A 116 12.20 14.77 1.64
C PHE A 116 13.26 15.34 0.70
N THR A 117 14.45 15.71 1.21
CA THR A 117 15.55 16.12 0.33
C THR A 117 16.11 14.96 -0.49
N ALA A 118 16.20 13.75 0.07
CA ALA A 118 16.61 12.57 -0.66
C ALA A 118 15.58 12.20 -1.76
N LEU A 119 14.26 12.27 -1.46
CA LEU A 119 13.20 12.04 -2.42
C LEU A 119 13.23 13.10 -3.54
N SER A 120 13.44 14.38 -3.19
CA SER A 120 13.55 15.46 -4.19
C SER A 120 14.79 15.29 -5.08
N ALA A 121 15.91 14.79 -4.54
CA ALA A 121 17.09 14.43 -5.32
C ALA A 121 16.80 13.30 -6.30
N GLY A 122 16.12 12.23 -5.86
CA GLY A 122 15.70 11.13 -6.73
C GLY A 122 14.77 11.59 -7.85
N ALA A 123 13.76 12.40 -7.53
CA ALA A 123 12.80 12.93 -8.50
C ALA A 123 13.48 13.85 -9.53
N SER A 124 14.39 14.75 -9.09
CA SER A 124 15.13 15.65 -9.97
C SER A 124 16.11 14.90 -10.89
N LEU A 125 16.74 13.84 -10.40
CA LEU A 125 17.60 12.95 -11.19
C LEU A 125 16.78 12.22 -12.25
N ALA A 126 15.63 11.66 -11.88
CA ALA A 126 14.72 10.99 -12.82
C ALA A 126 14.22 11.95 -13.92
N LEU A 127 13.89 13.21 -13.56
CA LEU A 127 13.50 14.24 -14.51
C LEU A 127 14.66 14.64 -15.43
N GLY A 128 15.88 14.82 -14.88
CA GLY A 128 17.08 15.14 -15.65
C GLY A 128 17.43 14.06 -16.68
N LEU A 129 17.32 12.78 -16.30
CA LEU A 129 17.51 11.65 -17.19
C LEU A 129 16.44 11.57 -18.29
N ARG A 130 15.16 11.85 -17.95
CA ARG A 130 14.04 11.80 -18.89
C ARG A 130 14.07 12.97 -19.90
N THR A 131 14.47 14.16 -19.47
CA THR A 131 14.56 15.36 -20.31
C THR A 131 15.90 15.50 -21.04
N ARG A 132 16.86 14.61 -20.79
CA ARG A 132 18.24 14.68 -21.31
C ARG A 132 18.95 16.01 -21.02
N SER A 133 18.48 16.78 -20.04
CA SER A 133 19.08 18.06 -19.66
C SER A 133 19.42 18.05 -18.17
N PHE A 134 20.69 17.87 -17.85
CA PHE A 134 21.21 17.85 -16.50
C PHE A 134 20.99 19.19 -15.77
N THR A 135 21.06 20.29 -16.51
CA THR A 135 20.85 21.66 -16.00
C THR A 135 19.42 21.87 -15.45
N LEU A 136 18.39 21.34 -16.13
CA LEU A 136 17.00 21.39 -15.65
C LEU A 136 16.84 20.57 -14.36
N GLY A 137 17.45 19.39 -14.29
CA GLY A 137 17.44 18.58 -13.06
C GLY A 137 18.04 19.31 -11.86
N CYS A 138 19.21 19.94 -12.03
CA CYS A 138 19.86 20.73 -10.98
C CYS A 138 19.01 21.93 -10.54
N PHE A 139 18.37 22.61 -11.48
CA PHE A 139 17.53 23.77 -11.16
C PHE A 139 16.28 23.37 -10.36
N VAL A 140 15.62 22.28 -10.75
CA VAL A 140 14.46 21.73 -10.03
C VAL A 140 14.86 21.26 -8.64
N PHE A 141 16.03 20.60 -8.50
CA PHE A 141 16.54 20.19 -7.21
C PHE A 141 16.80 21.38 -6.28
N ALA A 142 17.48 22.42 -6.78
CA ALA A 142 17.78 23.63 -6.02
C ALA A 142 16.48 24.34 -5.57
N ALA A 143 15.49 24.43 -6.45
CA ALA A 143 14.18 25.04 -6.13
C ALA A 143 13.42 24.24 -5.07
N LEU A 144 13.41 22.89 -5.16
CA LEU A 144 12.78 22.02 -4.18
C LEU A 144 13.50 22.09 -2.80
N CYS A 145 14.84 22.08 -2.78
CA CYS A 145 15.60 22.23 -1.57
C CYS A 145 15.39 23.61 -0.90
N ALA A 146 15.32 24.67 -1.69
CA ALA A 146 15.02 26.01 -1.17
C ALA A 146 13.59 26.09 -0.59
N GLY A 147 12.61 25.49 -1.26
CA GLY A 147 11.23 25.40 -0.76
C GLY A 147 11.12 24.57 0.52
N LEU A 148 11.79 23.42 0.60
CA LEU A 148 11.81 22.56 1.78
C LEU A 148 12.52 23.23 2.97
N SER A 149 13.65 23.92 2.74
CA SER A 149 14.37 24.65 3.79
C SER A 149 13.57 25.86 4.29
N ALA A 150 12.89 26.57 3.41
CA ALA A 150 12.00 27.67 3.80
C ALA A 150 10.80 27.15 4.63
N LEU A 151 10.18 26.05 4.25
CA LEU A 151 9.12 25.38 5.01
C LEU A 151 9.62 24.91 6.39
N PHE A 152 10.83 24.37 6.45
CA PHE A 152 11.44 23.96 7.71
C PHE A 152 11.68 25.13 8.67
N LEU A 153 12.13 26.27 8.15
CA LEU A 153 12.38 27.48 8.96
C LEU A 153 11.08 28.16 9.41
N LEU A 154 10.04 28.15 8.56
CA LEU A 154 8.78 28.82 8.85
C LEU A 154 7.84 27.97 9.71
N ARG A 155 7.74 26.66 9.44
CA ARG A 155 6.85 25.73 10.13
C ARG A 155 7.36 24.29 10.09
N SER A 156 8.30 23.95 10.98
CA SER A 156 8.84 22.60 11.12
C SER A 156 7.78 21.54 11.45
N THR A 157 6.68 21.91 12.11
CA THR A 157 5.56 21.02 12.47
C THR A 157 4.83 20.47 11.26
N TRP A 158 4.62 21.26 10.21
CA TRP A 158 3.95 20.82 8.99
C TRP A 158 4.75 19.76 8.25
N LEU A 159 6.08 19.86 8.29
CA LEU A 159 6.95 18.88 7.64
C LEU A 159 6.87 17.52 8.35
N THR A 160 6.83 17.54 9.69
CA THR A 160 6.69 16.32 10.51
C THR A 160 5.30 15.72 10.38
N GLU A 161 4.24 16.53 10.32
CA GLU A 161 2.88 16.07 10.11
C GLU A 161 2.71 15.44 8.72
N ALA A 162 3.21 16.10 7.66
CA ALA A 162 3.19 15.55 6.30
C ALA A 162 3.97 14.24 6.22
N PHE A 163 5.14 14.19 6.84
CA PHE A 163 5.96 12.97 6.88
C PHE A 163 5.25 11.84 7.63
N SER A 164 4.69 12.13 8.79
CA SER A 164 3.93 11.14 9.56
C SER A 164 2.67 10.67 8.83
N ALA A 165 1.98 11.57 8.09
CA ALA A 165 0.82 11.22 7.28
C ALA A 165 1.20 10.29 6.12
N VAL A 166 2.31 10.57 5.41
CA VAL A 166 2.79 9.68 4.34
C VAL A 166 3.19 8.33 4.90
N LEU A 167 3.93 8.27 6.01
CA LEU A 167 4.29 7.02 6.66
C LEU A 167 3.05 6.25 7.14
N SER A 168 2.05 6.92 7.70
CA SER A 168 0.82 6.27 8.14
C SER A 168 0.00 5.73 6.96
N ALA A 169 -0.01 6.44 5.82
CA ALA A 169 -0.68 5.97 4.61
C ALA A 169 0.00 4.72 4.00
N LEU A 170 1.29 4.52 4.25
CA LEU A 170 2.05 3.33 3.84
C LEU A 170 1.97 2.17 4.85
N CYS A 171 1.48 2.43 6.07
CA CYS A 171 1.30 1.42 7.11
C CYS A 171 0.05 0.57 6.86
N LEU A 172 0.16 -0.43 5.99
CA LEU A 172 -0.97 -1.31 5.65
C LEU A 172 -1.48 -2.11 6.86
N PHE A 173 -0.60 -2.52 7.77
CA PHE A 173 -0.91 -3.41 8.88
C PHE A 173 -1.30 -2.68 10.17
N ALA A 174 -0.85 -1.45 10.38
CA ALA A 174 -1.13 -0.71 11.61
C ALA A 174 -2.64 -0.47 11.90
N PRO A 175 -3.49 -0.13 10.91
CA PRO A 175 -4.92 0.06 11.17
C PRO A 175 -5.64 -1.22 11.61
N PHE A 176 -5.10 -2.41 11.33
CA PHE A 176 -5.65 -3.69 11.79
C PHE A 176 -5.55 -3.85 13.30
N GLU A 177 -4.51 -3.29 13.96
CA GLU A 177 -4.33 -3.36 15.41
C GLU A 177 -5.50 -2.72 16.19
N GLU A 178 -6.19 -1.74 15.59
CA GLU A 178 -7.38 -1.15 16.20
C GLU A 178 -8.50 -2.17 16.38
N PHE A 179 -8.70 -3.06 15.40
CA PHE A 179 -9.71 -4.13 15.48
C PHE A 179 -9.33 -5.24 16.44
N VAL A 180 -8.04 -5.56 16.55
CA VAL A 180 -7.54 -6.51 17.56
C VAL A 180 -7.80 -5.99 18.97
N ASN A 181 -7.74 -4.67 19.16
CA ASN A 181 -8.05 -4.01 20.44
C ASN A 181 -9.56 -3.74 20.66
N ASN A 182 -10.44 -4.46 19.95
CA ASN A 182 -11.91 -4.34 20.03
C ASN A 182 -12.46 -2.95 19.66
N SER A 183 -11.73 -2.14 18.91
CA SER A 183 -12.19 -0.84 18.41
C SER A 183 -12.67 -0.96 16.98
N PHE A 184 -13.99 -0.90 16.76
CA PHE A 184 -14.53 -0.93 15.39
C PHE A 184 -14.34 0.44 14.72
N SER A 185 -13.48 0.49 13.70
CA SER A 185 -13.11 1.71 12.99
C SER A 185 -13.59 1.66 11.53
N ILE A 186 -14.60 2.45 11.18
CA ILE A 186 -15.08 2.59 9.80
C ILE A 186 -14.00 3.18 8.88
N PRO A 187 -13.21 4.18 9.29
CA PRO A 187 -12.11 4.71 8.48
C PRO A 187 -11.13 3.64 8.00
N THR A 188 -10.82 2.63 8.82
CA THR A 188 -9.93 1.53 8.47
C THR A 188 -10.50 0.66 7.34
N LEU A 189 -11.81 0.39 7.34
CA LEU A 189 -12.47 -0.36 6.27
C LEU A 189 -12.39 0.41 4.93
N VAL A 190 -12.67 1.71 4.98
CA VAL A 190 -12.58 2.59 3.81
C VAL A 190 -11.14 2.66 3.30
N TYR A 191 -10.15 2.73 4.20
CA TYR A 191 -8.74 2.72 3.84
C TYR A 191 -8.34 1.46 3.06
N TYR A 192 -8.73 0.26 3.50
CA TYR A 192 -8.41 -0.98 2.78
C TYR A 192 -9.10 -1.05 1.42
N LEU A 193 -10.36 -0.65 1.33
CA LEU A 193 -11.08 -0.62 0.06
C LEU A 193 -10.46 0.38 -0.93
N THR A 194 -10.13 1.58 -0.47
CA THR A 194 -9.49 2.60 -1.32
C THR A 194 -8.10 2.16 -1.77
N THR A 195 -7.33 1.53 -0.89
CA THR A 195 -6.01 0.98 -1.23
C THR A 195 -6.12 -0.11 -2.29
N ALA A 196 -7.05 -1.05 -2.15
CA ALA A 196 -7.27 -2.11 -3.13
C ALA A 196 -7.66 -1.53 -4.51
N VAL A 197 -8.63 -0.62 -4.55
CA VAL A 197 -9.08 0.03 -5.79
C VAL A 197 -7.95 0.82 -6.46
N LEU A 198 -7.15 1.54 -5.69
CA LEU A 198 -6.03 2.34 -6.18
C LEU A 198 -4.96 1.46 -6.83
N PHE A 199 -4.56 0.36 -6.18
CA PHE A 199 -3.55 -0.53 -6.76
C PHE A 199 -4.09 -1.30 -7.97
N LEU A 200 -5.36 -1.71 -7.99
CA LEU A 200 -6.00 -2.29 -9.17
C LEU A 200 -6.04 -1.29 -10.34
N PHE A 201 -6.34 -0.04 -10.06
CA PHE A 201 -6.27 1.02 -11.07
C PHE A 201 -4.86 1.16 -11.66
N PHE A 202 -3.83 1.21 -10.83
CA PHE A 202 -2.45 1.28 -11.30
C PHE A 202 -2.04 0.04 -12.09
N THR A 203 -2.51 -1.16 -11.69
CA THR A 203 -2.29 -2.40 -12.43
C THR A 203 -2.90 -2.33 -13.81
N ALA A 204 -4.17 -1.89 -13.91
CA ALA A 204 -4.85 -1.75 -15.19
C ALA A 204 -4.14 -0.73 -16.11
N GLN A 205 -3.76 0.43 -15.59
CA GLN A 205 -3.01 1.45 -16.33
C GLN A 205 -1.63 0.93 -16.78
N GLY A 206 -0.94 0.17 -15.93
CA GLY A 206 0.35 -0.45 -16.26
C GLY A 206 0.25 -1.43 -17.43
N ILE A 207 -0.79 -2.28 -17.44
CA ILE A 207 -1.04 -3.25 -18.51
C ILE A 207 -1.48 -2.54 -19.79
N GLU A 208 -2.36 -1.54 -19.69
CA GLU A 208 -2.83 -0.76 -20.83
C GLU A 208 -1.68 -0.05 -21.55
N LYS A 209 -0.75 0.55 -20.81
CA LYS A 209 0.45 1.17 -21.36
C LYS A 209 1.34 0.17 -22.11
N ARG A 210 1.43 -1.07 -21.65
CA ARG A 210 2.19 -2.13 -22.34
C ARG A 210 1.50 -2.62 -23.62
N ARG A 211 0.18 -2.49 -23.70
CA ARG A 211 -0.59 -2.87 -24.89
C ARG A 211 -0.38 -1.90 -26.06
N TRP A 212 -0.01 -0.63 -25.78
CA TRP A 212 0.17 0.42 -26.77
C TRP A 212 1.64 0.68 -27.16
N ASN A 213 2.62 0.06 -26.50
CA ASN A 213 4.04 0.08 -26.84
C ASN A 213 4.48 -1.24 -27.48
#